data_73d9e886b5f144983ea1fbaf6b8aa5b2
#
_entry.id   73d9e886b5f144983ea1fbaf6b8aa5b2
#
_cell.length_a   1.000
_cell.length_b   1.000
_cell.length_c   1.000
_cell.angle_alpha   90.00
_cell.angle_beta   90.00
_cell.angle_gamma   90.00
#
_symmetry.space_group_name_H-M   'P 1'
#
loop_
_entity.id
_entity.type
_entity.pdbx_description
1 polymer ?
#
loop_
_entity_poly.entity_id
_entity_poly.type
_entity_poly.pdbx_seq_one_letter_code
_entity_poly.pdbx_strand_id
1 'polypeptide(L)'
;MLRQDIGPCPFCAGNESQTEAALLEYPADETRTHWLLRVVPNKFPAFYGKGDARSTAHGVYFTAPAVGAHEVVIETPEHGKSLARLDLSQVNLVLSAWRERYLALRRDARIKYILIFRNHGRVAGASIDHAHSQIIGAPIIPQVALTKIRGLERFEREHGRCIYCDIIEQEQRDAQRIVTQNRSFVAFAPFASRHPFEVWILPLRRNAHFVNISRDEQRDLAAILKETLLRLDLCLSDPPYNLMLLTTDFSDQFHWHIEIIPRLSIAAGFELGTGIFFNVSAPEQAAQFLREVEVGAVALRHAIL
;
A
#
# COMPACT_ATOMS: atom_id res chain seq x y z
N MET A 1 16.51 -13.24 22.19
CA MET A 1 15.17 -12.70 21.85
C MET A 1 14.14 -13.75 22.17
N LEU A 2 13.31 -13.51 23.19
CA LEU A 2 12.30 -14.46 23.69
C LEU A 2 11.26 -14.69 22.58
N ARG A 3 11.07 -15.95 22.17
CA ARG A 3 9.81 -16.37 21.55
C ARG A 3 8.72 -16.07 22.57
N GLN A 4 7.96 -15.00 22.38
CA GLN A 4 6.67 -14.92 23.01
C GLN A 4 5.86 -16.07 22.41
N ASP A 5 5.39 -16.99 23.20
CA ASP A 5 4.27 -17.88 22.87
C ASP A 5 3.08 -16.97 22.60
N ILE A 6 2.95 -16.58 21.33
CA ILE A 6 1.81 -15.85 20.84
C ILE A 6 0.72 -16.91 20.81
N GLY A 7 -0.27 -16.78 21.67
CA GLY A 7 -1.48 -17.62 21.66
C GLY A 7 -2.09 -17.69 20.26
N PRO A 8 -3.25 -18.31 20.08
CA PRO A 8 -3.85 -18.47 18.76
C PRO A 8 -3.97 -17.11 18.06
N CYS A 9 -3.58 -17.05 16.78
CA CYS A 9 -3.55 -15.80 15.99
C CYS A 9 -4.93 -15.12 15.99
N PRO A 10 -5.05 -13.86 16.41
CA PRO A 10 -6.34 -13.16 16.50
C PRO A 10 -7.01 -12.92 15.13
N PHE A 11 -6.29 -13.10 14.03
CA PHE A 11 -6.79 -12.88 12.68
C PHE A 11 -7.23 -14.17 11.97
N CYS A 12 -7.00 -15.33 12.56
CA CYS A 12 -7.52 -16.59 12.02
C CYS A 12 -9.03 -16.71 12.24
N ALA A 13 -9.71 -17.38 11.31
CA ALA A 13 -11.12 -17.75 11.47
C ALA A 13 -11.31 -18.55 12.77
N GLY A 14 -12.40 -18.27 13.48
CA GLY A 14 -12.71 -18.84 14.81
C GLY A 14 -12.13 -18.06 15.99
N ASN A 15 -11.32 -17.02 15.74
CA ASN A 15 -10.72 -16.15 16.78
C ASN A 15 -11.28 -14.72 16.75
N GLU A 16 -12.44 -14.51 16.14
CA GLU A 16 -13.05 -13.18 15.94
C GLU A 16 -13.26 -12.43 17.26
N SER A 17 -13.48 -13.14 18.35
CA SER A 17 -13.64 -12.55 19.69
C SER A 17 -12.37 -11.90 20.24
N GLN A 18 -11.19 -12.15 19.63
CA GLN A 18 -9.93 -11.52 20.01
C GLN A 18 -9.70 -10.17 19.33
N THR A 19 -10.53 -9.81 18.36
CA THR A 19 -10.54 -8.51 17.66
C THR A 19 -11.74 -7.67 18.09
N GLU A 20 -11.70 -6.38 17.80
CA GLU A 20 -12.87 -5.51 17.91
C GLU A 20 -13.95 -5.91 16.89
N ALA A 21 -15.17 -5.42 17.08
CA ALA A 21 -16.27 -5.64 16.14
C ALA A 21 -15.92 -5.18 14.73
N ALA A 22 -16.27 -5.98 13.73
CA ALA A 22 -15.95 -5.66 12.34
C ALA A 22 -16.65 -4.38 11.86
N LEU A 23 -15.89 -3.50 11.23
CA LEU A 23 -16.39 -2.31 10.52
C LEU A 23 -16.91 -2.65 9.12
N LEU A 24 -16.35 -3.72 8.54
CA LEU A 24 -16.71 -4.28 7.26
C LEU A 24 -16.38 -5.77 7.27
N GLU A 25 -17.25 -6.58 6.72
CA GLU A 25 -17.03 -8.02 6.57
C GLU A 25 -17.62 -8.49 5.24
N TYR A 26 -16.81 -9.21 4.48
CA TYR A 26 -17.28 -9.90 3.28
C TYR A 26 -17.52 -11.37 3.62
N PRO A 27 -18.79 -11.83 3.62
CA PRO A 27 -19.11 -13.21 3.91
C PRO A 27 -18.68 -14.13 2.77
N ALA A 28 -18.34 -15.38 3.10
CA ALA A 28 -18.01 -16.40 2.11
C ALA A 28 -19.26 -16.95 1.41
N ASP A 29 -20.41 -16.94 2.10
CA ASP A 29 -21.69 -17.44 1.61
C ASP A 29 -22.86 -16.62 2.18
N GLU A 30 -24.08 -16.94 1.73
CA GLU A 30 -25.30 -16.28 2.19
C GLU A 30 -25.64 -16.58 3.67
N THR A 31 -25.10 -17.66 4.23
CA THR A 31 -25.35 -18.06 5.64
C THR A 31 -24.55 -17.19 6.62
N ARG A 32 -23.53 -16.46 6.13
CA ARG A 32 -22.63 -15.63 6.92
C ARG A 32 -21.90 -16.37 8.04
N THR A 33 -21.75 -17.68 7.92
CA THR A 33 -21.04 -18.51 8.91
C THR A 33 -19.52 -18.41 8.75
N HIS A 34 -19.06 -17.99 7.57
CA HIS A 34 -17.67 -17.80 7.24
C HIS A 34 -17.47 -16.44 6.58
N TRP A 35 -16.29 -15.87 6.73
CA TRP A 35 -15.89 -14.62 6.09
C TRP A 35 -14.70 -14.84 5.15
N LEU A 36 -14.58 -13.98 4.13
CA LEU A 36 -13.45 -13.93 3.21
C LEU A 36 -12.45 -12.85 3.59
N LEU A 37 -12.95 -11.74 4.11
CA LEU A 37 -12.17 -10.58 4.51
C LEU A 37 -12.91 -9.85 5.62
N ARG A 38 -12.16 -9.33 6.60
CA ARG A 38 -12.70 -8.48 7.68
C ARG A 38 -11.90 -7.20 7.83
N VAL A 39 -12.57 -6.10 8.15
CA VAL A 39 -11.92 -4.86 8.59
C VAL A 39 -12.35 -4.58 10.02
N VAL A 40 -11.39 -4.41 10.89
CA VAL A 40 -11.61 -4.17 12.32
C VAL A 40 -10.86 -2.93 12.78
N PRO A 41 -11.31 -2.22 13.83
CA PRO A 41 -10.49 -1.22 14.49
C PRO A 41 -9.19 -1.85 15.01
N ASN A 42 -8.07 -1.12 14.89
CA ASN A 42 -6.84 -1.61 15.51
C ASN A 42 -7.00 -1.58 17.04
N LYS A 43 -6.64 -2.68 17.71
CA LYS A 43 -6.72 -2.81 19.18
C LYS A 43 -5.80 -1.81 19.91
N PHE A 44 -4.71 -1.40 19.26
CA PHE A 44 -3.74 -0.42 19.77
C PHE A 44 -3.60 0.74 18.76
N PRO A 45 -4.64 1.59 18.63
CA PRO A 45 -4.70 2.56 17.57
C PRO A 45 -3.73 3.73 17.82
N ALA A 46 -3.01 4.15 16.76
CA ALA A 46 -2.23 5.39 16.77
C ALA A 46 -3.14 6.63 16.70
N PHE A 47 -4.31 6.48 16.07
CA PHE A 47 -5.35 7.51 15.97
C PHE A 47 -6.70 6.92 16.36
N TYR A 48 -7.54 7.68 17.06
CA TYR A 48 -8.83 7.23 17.55
C TYR A 48 -9.95 8.25 17.31
N GLY A 49 -11.19 7.76 17.16
CA GLY A 49 -12.31 8.54 16.65
C GLY A 49 -12.92 9.59 17.59
N LYS A 50 -12.44 9.74 18.84
CA LYS A 50 -13.04 10.61 19.87
C LYS A 50 -12.30 11.93 20.02
N GLY A 51 -13.04 13.03 20.22
CA GLY A 51 -12.49 14.34 20.55
C GLY A 51 -12.43 15.33 19.40
N ASP A 52 -11.86 16.50 19.68
CA ASP A 52 -11.65 17.60 18.74
C ASP A 52 -10.23 17.52 18.18
N ALA A 53 -10.05 17.72 16.89
CA ALA A 53 -8.76 17.71 16.22
C ALA A 53 -7.99 19.02 16.32
N ARG A 54 -8.52 20.03 17.05
CA ARG A 54 -7.85 21.35 17.17
C ARG A 54 -6.50 21.24 17.87
N SER A 55 -5.51 21.85 17.23
CA SER A 55 -4.18 22.02 17.82
C SER A 55 -4.17 23.12 18.88
N THR A 56 -3.33 22.94 19.89
CA THR A 56 -3.07 23.93 20.95
C THR A 56 -1.63 24.40 20.86
N ALA A 57 -1.43 25.73 20.93
CA ALA A 57 -0.12 26.32 20.93
C ALA A 57 0.39 26.53 22.37
N HIS A 58 1.64 26.20 22.62
CA HIS A 58 2.39 26.48 23.86
C HIS A 58 3.71 27.17 23.49
N GLY A 59 3.69 28.47 23.36
CA GLY A 59 4.83 29.23 22.84
C GLY A 59 5.14 28.83 21.40
N VAL A 60 6.33 28.29 21.16
CA VAL A 60 6.76 27.81 19.84
C VAL A 60 6.33 26.38 19.53
N TYR A 61 5.71 25.68 20.46
CA TYR A 61 5.31 24.29 20.33
C TYR A 61 3.81 24.18 20.01
N PHE A 62 3.46 23.20 19.17
CA PHE A 62 2.10 22.86 18.85
C PHE A 62 1.83 21.40 19.20
N THR A 63 0.70 21.14 19.88
CA THR A 63 0.22 19.81 20.16
C THR A 63 -1.14 19.62 19.52
N ALA A 64 -1.41 18.43 19.01
CA ALA A 64 -2.73 18.04 18.51
C ALA A 64 -3.12 16.68 19.09
N PRO A 65 -4.39 16.48 19.45
CA PRO A 65 -4.88 15.17 19.84
C PRO A 65 -4.75 14.19 18.65
N ALA A 66 -4.49 12.91 18.92
CA ALA A 66 -4.43 11.87 17.90
C ALA A 66 -5.86 11.44 17.47
N VAL A 67 -6.68 12.40 17.05
CA VAL A 67 -8.03 12.16 16.55
C VAL A 67 -7.98 11.67 15.11
N GLY A 68 -8.70 10.58 14.82
CA GLY A 68 -8.71 9.98 13.49
C GLY A 68 -9.19 8.54 13.53
N ALA A 69 -8.60 7.70 12.71
CA ALA A 69 -8.93 6.28 12.64
C ALA A 69 -7.68 5.44 12.42
N HIS A 70 -7.68 4.22 12.96
CA HIS A 70 -6.68 3.21 12.65
C HIS A 70 -7.39 1.86 12.53
N GLU A 71 -7.44 1.34 11.32
CA GLU A 71 -8.15 0.12 10.96
C GLU A 71 -7.18 -0.94 10.44
N VAL A 72 -7.52 -2.21 10.66
CA VAL A 72 -6.80 -3.38 10.14
C VAL A 72 -7.70 -4.11 9.18
N VAL A 73 -7.20 -4.35 7.97
CA VAL A 73 -7.84 -5.18 6.95
C VAL A 73 -7.22 -6.57 7.04
N ILE A 74 -7.96 -7.54 7.55
CA ILE A 74 -7.58 -8.95 7.60
C ILE A 74 -7.90 -9.55 6.24
N GLU A 75 -6.88 -9.79 5.43
CA GLU A 75 -6.98 -10.02 3.98
C GLU A 75 -7.45 -11.43 3.60
N THR A 76 -7.45 -12.36 4.53
CA THR A 76 -7.88 -13.76 4.35
C THR A 76 -8.17 -14.39 5.71
N PRO A 77 -9.03 -15.39 5.81
CA PRO A 77 -9.18 -16.20 7.03
C PRO A 77 -8.02 -17.19 7.26
N GLU A 78 -7.21 -17.44 6.22
CA GLU A 78 -6.16 -18.45 6.22
C GLU A 78 -4.84 -17.88 6.73
N HIS A 79 -4.29 -18.52 7.76
CA HIS A 79 -2.95 -18.20 8.26
C HIS A 79 -1.85 -18.65 7.29
N GLY A 80 -0.75 -17.88 7.22
CA GLY A 80 0.43 -18.25 6.44
C GLY A 80 0.35 -17.99 4.94
N LYS A 81 -0.75 -17.43 4.42
CA LYS A 81 -0.81 -16.94 3.04
C LYS A 81 -0.38 -15.47 2.98
N SER A 82 0.48 -15.14 2.03
CA SER A 82 0.83 -13.74 1.71
C SER A 82 -0.09 -13.19 0.62
N LEU A 83 -0.21 -11.86 0.52
CA LEU A 83 -1.00 -11.20 -0.55
C LEU A 83 -0.56 -11.64 -1.96
N ALA A 84 0.73 -11.92 -2.15
CA ALA A 84 1.29 -12.43 -3.40
C ALA A 84 0.71 -13.79 -3.81
N ARG A 85 0.33 -14.61 -2.83
CA ARG A 85 -0.11 -15.99 -3.02
C ARG A 85 -1.62 -16.19 -2.88
N LEU A 86 -2.37 -15.12 -2.57
CA LEU A 86 -3.84 -15.16 -2.59
C LEU A 86 -4.37 -15.29 -4.02
N ASP A 87 -5.57 -15.81 -4.17
CA ASP A 87 -6.27 -15.85 -5.46
C ASP A 87 -6.56 -14.42 -5.95
N LEU A 88 -6.65 -14.23 -7.26
CA LEU A 88 -6.91 -12.93 -7.87
C LEU A 88 -8.21 -12.30 -7.37
N SER A 89 -9.25 -13.11 -7.19
CA SER A 89 -10.52 -12.68 -6.61
C SER A 89 -10.37 -12.13 -5.19
N GLN A 90 -9.51 -12.75 -4.38
CA GLN A 90 -9.24 -12.31 -3.02
C GLN A 90 -8.43 -11.00 -3.01
N VAL A 91 -7.42 -10.86 -3.88
CA VAL A 91 -6.70 -9.58 -4.04
C VAL A 91 -7.65 -8.47 -4.48
N ASN A 92 -8.56 -8.76 -5.42
CA ASN A 92 -9.59 -7.80 -5.84
C ASN A 92 -10.53 -7.41 -4.70
N LEU A 93 -10.86 -8.36 -3.80
CA LEU A 93 -11.67 -8.11 -2.61
C LEU A 93 -10.94 -7.18 -1.61
N VAL A 94 -9.63 -7.37 -1.43
CA VAL A 94 -8.78 -6.48 -0.61
C VAL A 94 -8.83 -5.05 -1.15
N LEU A 95 -8.70 -4.86 -2.47
CA LEU A 95 -8.80 -3.53 -3.09
C LEU A 95 -10.20 -2.92 -2.92
N SER A 96 -11.26 -3.74 -2.96
CA SER A 96 -12.62 -3.29 -2.68
C SER A 96 -12.75 -2.79 -1.24
N ALA A 97 -12.20 -3.54 -0.26
CA ALA A 97 -12.20 -3.14 1.14
C ALA A 97 -11.41 -1.83 1.37
N TRP A 98 -10.22 -1.69 0.75
CA TRP A 98 -9.45 -0.45 0.81
C TRP A 98 -10.25 0.74 0.30
N ARG A 99 -10.90 0.59 -0.86
CA ARG A 99 -11.72 1.64 -1.46
C ARG A 99 -12.92 2.01 -0.60
N GLU A 100 -13.64 1.03 -0.09
CA GLU A 100 -14.84 1.22 0.72
C GLU A 100 -14.50 1.90 2.05
N ARG A 101 -13.43 1.47 2.72
CA ARG A 101 -12.99 2.09 3.97
C ARG A 101 -12.43 3.49 3.77
N TYR A 102 -11.67 3.72 2.69
CA TYR A 102 -11.23 5.06 2.32
C TYR A 102 -12.43 6.01 2.16
N LEU A 103 -13.46 5.60 1.40
CA LEU A 103 -14.69 6.37 1.20
C LEU A 103 -15.47 6.61 2.50
N ALA A 104 -15.44 5.68 3.44
CA ALA A 104 -16.06 5.86 4.74
C ALA A 104 -15.29 6.88 5.60
N LEU A 105 -13.96 6.75 5.66
CA LEU A 105 -13.11 7.62 6.48
C LEU A 105 -13.06 9.07 5.97
N ARG A 106 -13.06 9.29 4.65
CA ARG A 106 -13.05 10.65 4.07
C ARG A 106 -14.30 11.49 4.38
N ARG A 107 -15.38 10.87 4.89
CA ARG A 107 -16.59 11.59 5.34
C ARG A 107 -16.38 12.31 6.67
N ASP A 108 -15.39 11.92 7.44
CA ASP A 108 -15.04 12.59 8.68
C ASP A 108 -14.19 13.83 8.39
N ALA A 109 -14.78 15.02 8.54
CA ALA A 109 -14.09 16.29 8.25
C ALA A 109 -12.83 16.55 9.09
N ARG A 110 -12.66 15.80 10.19
CA ARG A 110 -11.45 15.87 11.04
C ARG A 110 -10.27 15.15 10.40
N ILE A 111 -10.51 14.16 9.52
CA ILE A 111 -9.48 13.42 8.79
C ILE A 111 -9.04 14.26 7.59
N LYS A 112 -7.75 14.57 7.53
CA LYS A 112 -7.12 15.37 6.46
C LYS A 112 -6.23 14.55 5.53
N TYR A 113 -5.81 13.38 5.97
CA TYR A 113 -4.98 12.48 5.19
C TYR A 113 -5.32 11.04 5.53
N ILE A 114 -5.42 10.19 4.51
CA ILE A 114 -5.65 8.76 4.67
C ILE A 114 -4.49 8.02 4.00
N LEU A 115 -3.85 7.13 4.74
CA LEU A 115 -2.81 6.24 4.23
C LEU A 115 -3.27 4.80 4.36
N ILE A 116 -3.23 4.08 3.23
CA ILE A 116 -3.37 2.63 3.19
C ILE A 116 -1.98 2.05 3.02
N PHE A 117 -1.60 1.14 3.91
CA PHE A 117 -0.27 0.53 3.87
C PHE A 117 -0.29 -0.91 4.35
N ARG A 118 0.73 -1.65 3.95
CA ARG A 118 0.97 -3.00 4.37
C ARG A 118 2.42 -3.14 4.83
N ASN A 119 2.62 -3.79 5.97
CA ASN A 119 3.91 -4.25 6.42
C ASN A 119 3.94 -5.78 6.28
N HIS A 120 4.86 -6.31 5.51
CA HIS A 120 5.09 -7.74 5.36
C HIS A 120 6.43 -8.12 5.99
N GLY A 121 6.42 -9.10 6.87
CA GLY A 121 7.61 -9.52 7.61
C GLY A 121 8.02 -8.59 8.76
N ARG A 122 8.70 -9.15 9.75
CA ARG A 122 9.04 -8.46 11.01
C ARG A 122 9.99 -7.26 10.80
N VAL A 123 10.93 -7.38 9.86
CA VAL A 123 11.88 -6.29 9.54
C VAL A 123 11.16 -5.09 8.94
N ALA A 124 10.05 -5.30 8.25
CA ALA A 124 9.20 -4.24 7.73
C ALA A 124 8.20 -3.68 8.75
N GLY A 125 8.20 -4.18 10.00
CA GLY A 125 7.34 -3.69 11.07
C GLY A 125 6.03 -4.47 11.25
N ALA A 126 5.87 -5.64 10.64
CA ALA A 126 4.73 -6.50 10.90
C ALA A 126 4.84 -7.12 12.31
N SER A 127 3.83 -6.92 13.15
CA SER A 127 3.74 -7.54 14.49
C SER A 127 3.02 -8.88 14.47
N ILE A 128 2.19 -9.13 13.47
CA ILE A 128 1.40 -10.35 13.27
C ILE A 128 1.72 -10.86 11.87
N ASP A 129 1.99 -12.15 11.75
CA ASP A 129 2.43 -12.80 10.51
C ASP A 129 1.25 -13.18 9.58
N HIS A 130 0.02 -13.03 10.03
CA HIS A 130 -1.18 -13.22 9.24
C HIS A 130 -1.35 -12.07 8.24
N ALA A 131 -1.74 -12.37 7.00
CA ALA A 131 -1.90 -11.38 5.94
C ALA A 131 -2.86 -10.26 6.32
N HIS A 132 -2.35 -9.04 6.44
CA HIS A 132 -3.15 -7.87 6.76
C HIS A 132 -2.53 -6.59 6.19
N SER A 133 -3.38 -5.62 5.92
CA SER A 133 -3.00 -4.22 5.67
C SER A 133 -3.66 -3.31 6.70
N GLN A 134 -3.27 -2.06 6.71
CA GLN A 134 -3.73 -1.07 7.67
C GLN A 134 -4.19 0.19 6.96
N ILE A 135 -5.17 0.86 7.54
CA ILE A 135 -5.68 2.13 7.05
C ILE A 135 -5.64 3.12 8.21
N ILE A 136 -4.92 4.23 8.04
CA ILE A 136 -4.86 5.31 9.01
C ILE A 136 -5.46 6.57 8.42
N GLY A 137 -6.44 7.12 9.12
CA GLY A 137 -6.96 8.46 8.88
C GLY A 137 -6.39 9.44 9.92
N ALA A 138 -5.58 10.41 9.47
CA ALA A 138 -4.91 11.39 10.33
C ALA A 138 -5.52 12.79 10.21
N PRO A 139 -5.53 13.60 11.30
CA PRO A 139 -6.08 14.96 11.28
C PRO A 139 -5.10 15.99 10.68
N ILE A 140 -3.92 15.57 10.29
CA ILE A 140 -2.85 16.39 9.71
C ILE A 140 -2.38 15.80 8.39
N ILE A 141 -1.94 16.66 7.47
CA ILE A 141 -1.32 16.24 6.23
C ILE A 141 0.18 16.06 6.49
N PRO A 142 0.77 14.88 6.23
CA PRO A 142 2.20 14.64 6.44
C PRO A 142 3.08 15.54 5.56
N GLN A 143 4.20 16.01 6.11
CA GLN A 143 5.13 16.88 5.38
C GLN A 143 5.66 16.23 4.10
N VAL A 144 5.85 14.92 4.10
CA VAL A 144 6.28 14.15 2.90
C VAL A 144 5.23 14.26 1.78
N ALA A 145 3.94 14.15 2.11
CA ALA A 145 2.85 14.32 1.14
C ALA A 145 2.81 15.74 0.59
N LEU A 146 2.92 16.75 1.45
CA LEU A 146 2.98 18.16 1.04
C LEU A 146 4.17 18.44 0.12
N THR A 147 5.34 17.88 0.42
CA THR A 147 6.54 18.07 -0.40
C THR A 147 6.37 17.44 -1.80
N LYS A 148 5.81 16.22 -1.88
CA LYS A 148 5.49 15.60 -3.16
C LYS A 148 4.52 16.48 -3.97
N ILE A 149 3.42 16.92 -3.37
CA ILE A 149 2.39 17.72 -4.07
C ILE A 149 2.97 19.05 -4.56
N ARG A 150 3.70 19.79 -3.72
CA ARG A 150 4.36 21.04 -4.13
C ARG A 150 5.32 20.82 -5.30
N GLY A 151 6.03 19.69 -5.32
CA GLY A 151 6.88 19.29 -6.44
C GLY A 151 6.10 19.09 -7.73
N LEU A 152 4.97 18.39 -7.66
CA LEU A 152 4.06 18.16 -8.79
C LEU A 152 3.47 19.48 -9.32
N GLU A 153 2.93 20.31 -8.44
CA GLU A 153 2.35 21.62 -8.78
C GLU A 153 3.38 22.54 -9.43
N ARG A 154 4.61 22.55 -8.90
CA ARG A 154 5.71 23.31 -9.49
C ARG A 154 6.02 22.82 -10.90
N PHE A 155 6.20 21.51 -11.09
CA PHE A 155 6.53 20.93 -12.40
C PHE A 155 5.41 21.21 -13.41
N GLU A 156 4.14 21.01 -13.02
CA GLU A 156 3.00 21.27 -13.91
C GLU A 156 2.89 22.76 -14.30
N ARG A 157 3.18 23.67 -13.37
CA ARG A 157 3.21 25.12 -13.67
C ARG A 157 4.34 25.49 -14.62
N GLU A 158 5.51 24.87 -14.49
CA GLU A 158 6.69 25.16 -15.31
C GLU A 158 6.62 24.50 -16.70
N HIS A 159 6.01 23.32 -16.79
CA HIS A 159 6.03 22.49 -18.01
C HIS A 159 4.64 22.24 -18.62
N GLY A 160 3.55 22.60 -17.94
CA GLY A 160 2.18 22.37 -18.41
C GLY A 160 1.76 20.88 -18.45
N ARG A 161 2.50 19.99 -17.79
CA ARG A 161 2.37 18.54 -17.87
C ARG A 161 2.52 17.87 -16.49
N CYS A 162 1.91 16.68 -16.35
CA CYS A 162 2.08 15.87 -15.17
C CYS A 162 3.41 15.11 -15.22
N ILE A 163 4.29 15.29 -14.22
CA ILE A 163 5.59 14.61 -14.18
C ILE A 163 5.45 13.08 -14.16
N TYR A 164 4.44 12.52 -13.52
CA TYR A 164 4.25 11.06 -13.52
C TYR A 164 3.84 10.53 -14.90
N CYS A 165 3.06 11.31 -15.68
CA CYS A 165 2.79 10.95 -17.07
C CYS A 165 4.08 10.96 -17.91
N ASP A 166 4.93 11.98 -17.72
CA ASP A 166 6.21 12.06 -18.40
C ASP A 166 7.16 10.92 -18.00
N ILE A 167 7.16 10.54 -16.70
CA ILE A 167 7.91 9.37 -16.22
C ILE A 167 7.40 8.10 -16.90
N ILE A 168 6.08 7.88 -16.94
CA ILE A 168 5.49 6.69 -17.58
C ILE A 168 5.89 6.63 -19.07
N GLU A 169 5.77 7.75 -19.80
CA GLU A 169 6.19 7.83 -21.21
C GLU A 169 7.67 7.51 -21.37
N GLN A 170 8.53 8.00 -20.47
CA GLN A 170 9.96 7.74 -20.54
C GLN A 170 10.27 6.26 -20.23
N GLU A 171 9.66 5.71 -19.18
CA GLU A 171 9.86 4.29 -18.82
C GLU A 171 9.38 3.35 -19.94
N GLN A 172 8.23 3.67 -20.58
CA GLN A 172 7.72 2.89 -21.70
C GLN A 172 8.61 2.98 -22.94
N ARG A 173 9.25 4.14 -23.19
CA ARG A 173 10.17 4.33 -24.29
C ARG A 173 11.48 3.58 -24.11
N ASP A 174 12.06 3.66 -22.90
CA ASP A 174 13.34 3.02 -22.57
C ASP A 174 13.18 1.51 -22.29
N ALA A 175 12.06 1.11 -21.74
CA ALA A 175 11.67 -0.26 -21.38
C ALA A 175 12.65 -1.01 -20.43
N GLN A 176 13.70 -0.33 -19.94
CA GLN A 176 14.74 -0.98 -19.14
C GLN A 176 14.28 -1.27 -17.71
N ARG A 177 13.49 -0.37 -17.12
CA ARG A 177 13.05 -0.45 -15.72
C ARG A 177 11.63 -0.98 -15.53
N ILE A 178 10.89 -1.27 -16.61
CA ILE A 178 9.57 -1.89 -16.53
C ILE A 178 9.71 -3.31 -16.00
N VAL A 179 8.94 -3.66 -14.98
CA VAL A 179 8.81 -5.00 -14.41
C VAL A 179 7.67 -5.76 -15.09
N THR A 180 6.49 -5.16 -15.15
CA THR A 180 5.32 -5.69 -15.84
C THR A 180 4.34 -4.56 -16.18
N GLN A 181 3.46 -4.80 -17.13
CA GLN A 181 2.44 -3.83 -17.55
C GLN A 181 1.19 -4.57 -18.02
N ASN A 182 0.03 -3.98 -17.76
CA ASN A 182 -1.24 -4.43 -18.35
C ASN A 182 -1.97 -3.24 -19.01
N ARG A 183 -3.25 -3.44 -19.37
CA ARG A 183 -4.04 -2.42 -20.06
C ARG A 183 -4.12 -1.08 -19.30
N SER A 184 -4.19 -1.12 -17.98
CA SER A 184 -4.50 0.06 -17.16
C SER A 184 -3.34 0.54 -16.29
N PHE A 185 -2.31 -0.28 -16.06
CA PHE A 185 -1.22 0.00 -15.12
C PHE A 185 0.14 -0.42 -15.64
N VAL A 186 1.17 0.26 -15.14
CA VAL A 186 2.57 -0.11 -15.31
C VAL A 186 3.25 -0.25 -13.96
N ALA A 187 4.05 -1.31 -13.79
CA ALA A 187 4.94 -1.54 -12.65
C ALA A 187 6.39 -1.42 -13.12
N PHE A 188 7.17 -0.58 -12.47
CA PHE A 188 8.58 -0.35 -12.83
C PHE A 188 9.43 -0.04 -11.60
N ALA A 189 10.74 -0.29 -11.70
CA ALA A 189 11.73 0.17 -10.73
C ALA A 189 12.03 1.65 -11.01
N PRO A 190 11.71 2.59 -10.09
CA PRO A 190 11.91 4.01 -10.37
C PRO A 190 13.39 4.35 -10.58
N PHE A 191 13.70 5.24 -11.52
CA PHE A 191 15.08 5.67 -11.83
C PHE A 191 15.84 6.09 -10.56
N ALA A 192 15.19 6.85 -9.69
CA ALA A 192 15.75 7.29 -8.41
C ALA A 192 15.28 6.38 -7.25
N SER A 193 15.36 5.05 -7.43
CA SER A 193 15.05 4.09 -6.36
C SER A 193 15.90 4.36 -5.13
N ARG A 194 15.23 4.50 -3.98
CA ARG A 194 15.88 4.71 -2.68
C ARG A 194 16.38 3.40 -2.06
N HIS A 195 15.72 2.30 -2.43
CA HIS A 195 15.98 0.98 -1.87
C HIS A 195 16.15 -0.06 -2.98
N PRO A 196 16.96 -1.11 -2.76
CA PRO A 196 17.08 -2.22 -3.70
C PRO A 196 15.71 -2.85 -3.99
N PHE A 197 15.41 -3.10 -5.27
CA PHE A 197 14.15 -3.69 -5.73
C PHE A 197 12.89 -2.89 -5.39
N GLU A 198 13.00 -1.59 -5.13
CA GLU A 198 11.83 -0.70 -5.03
C GLU A 198 11.04 -0.75 -6.35
N VAL A 199 9.72 -0.94 -6.26
CA VAL A 199 8.81 -0.96 -7.42
C VAL A 199 7.65 -0.01 -7.19
N TRP A 200 7.31 0.76 -8.20
CA TRP A 200 6.11 1.59 -8.24
C TRP A 200 5.10 1.01 -9.22
N ILE A 201 3.81 1.06 -8.86
CA ILE A 201 2.70 0.71 -9.74
C ILE A 201 1.88 1.98 -9.97
N LEU A 202 1.82 2.45 -11.21
CA LEU A 202 1.08 3.65 -11.60
C LEU A 202 -0.04 3.32 -12.57
N PRO A 203 -1.22 3.95 -12.46
CA PRO A 203 -2.20 3.93 -13.52
C PRO A 203 -1.67 4.68 -14.75
N LEU A 204 -1.91 4.13 -15.95
CA LEU A 204 -1.54 4.78 -17.22
C LEU A 204 -2.37 6.03 -17.47
N ARG A 205 -3.61 6.04 -16.99
CA ARG A 205 -4.49 7.20 -17.05
C ARG A 205 -4.25 8.08 -15.82
N ARG A 206 -3.93 9.36 -16.03
CA ARG A 206 -3.84 10.32 -14.93
C ARG A 206 -5.12 10.33 -14.10
N ASN A 207 -4.97 10.08 -12.82
CA ASN A 207 -6.05 10.12 -11.83
C ASN A 207 -5.46 10.50 -10.46
N ALA A 208 -6.02 11.51 -9.82
CA ALA A 208 -5.55 11.95 -8.51
C ALA A 208 -6.03 11.03 -7.36
N HIS A 209 -7.18 10.40 -7.55
CA HIS A 209 -7.89 9.70 -6.49
C HIS A 209 -8.04 8.21 -6.78
N PHE A 210 -7.44 7.37 -5.93
CA PHE A 210 -7.57 5.91 -6.01
C PHE A 210 -9.04 5.46 -6.07
N VAL A 211 -9.92 6.11 -5.31
CA VAL A 211 -11.34 5.71 -5.22
C VAL A 211 -12.12 5.86 -6.53
N ASN A 212 -11.58 6.59 -7.51
CA ASN A 212 -12.20 6.83 -8.82
C ASN A 212 -11.83 5.78 -9.87
N ILE A 213 -11.19 4.68 -9.49
CA ILE A 213 -10.93 3.55 -10.41
C ILE A 213 -12.24 2.87 -10.79
N SER A 214 -12.36 2.50 -12.07
CA SER A 214 -13.46 1.67 -12.57
C SER A 214 -13.32 0.23 -12.09
N ARG A 215 -14.37 -0.59 -12.29
CA ARG A 215 -14.32 -2.02 -11.97
C ARG A 215 -13.26 -2.76 -12.79
N ASP A 216 -13.07 -2.38 -14.05
CA ASP A 216 -12.07 -3.00 -14.93
C ASP A 216 -10.66 -2.58 -14.50
N GLU A 217 -10.43 -1.29 -14.22
CA GLU A 217 -9.15 -0.83 -13.66
C GLU A 217 -8.85 -1.51 -12.31
N GLN A 218 -9.84 -1.76 -11.47
CA GLN A 218 -9.62 -2.48 -10.20
C GLN A 218 -9.18 -3.92 -10.43
N ARG A 219 -9.74 -4.63 -11.42
CA ARG A 219 -9.29 -5.98 -11.80
C ARG A 219 -7.86 -5.96 -12.35
N ASP A 220 -7.56 -5.00 -13.22
CA ASP A 220 -6.22 -4.81 -13.77
C ASP A 220 -5.21 -4.49 -12.66
N LEU A 221 -5.61 -3.66 -11.66
CA LEU A 221 -4.79 -3.37 -10.47
C LEU A 221 -4.54 -4.62 -9.62
N ALA A 222 -5.58 -5.42 -9.39
CA ALA A 222 -5.44 -6.67 -8.65
C ALA A 222 -4.45 -7.63 -9.34
N ALA A 223 -4.52 -7.72 -10.66
CA ALA A 223 -3.64 -8.58 -11.44
C ALA A 223 -2.18 -8.11 -11.38
N ILE A 224 -1.92 -6.82 -11.65
CA ILE A 224 -0.55 -6.30 -11.65
C ILE A 224 0.06 -6.25 -10.26
N LEU A 225 -0.73 -5.94 -9.21
CA LEU A 225 -0.28 -5.96 -7.82
C LEU A 225 0.14 -7.37 -7.39
N LYS A 226 -0.72 -8.36 -7.65
CA LYS A 226 -0.44 -9.76 -7.36
C LYS A 226 0.82 -10.23 -8.10
N GLU A 227 0.91 -9.96 -9.41
CA GLU A 227 2.05 -10.35 -10.23
C GLU A 227 3.36 -9.70 -9.72
N THR A 228 3.34 -8.40 -9.44
CA THR A 228 4.51 -7.67 -8.93
C THR A 228 4.99 -8.25 -7.59
N LEU A 229 4.07 -8.49 -6.66
CA LEU A 229 4.40 -9.08 -5.36
C LEU A 229 4.90 -10.52 -5.51
N LEU A 230 4.33 -11.31 -6.42
CA LEU A 230 4.78 -12.67 -6.67
C LEU A 230 6.18 -12.72 -7.29
N ARG A 231 6.53 -11.78 -8.19
CA ARG A 231 7.88 -11.64 -8.74
C ARG A 231 8.89 -11.29 -7.64
N LEU A 232 8.55 -10.38 -6.74
CA LEU A 232 9.37 -10.05 -5.57
C LEU A 232 9.54 -11.24 -4.64
N ASP A 233 8.46 -11.96 -4.34
CA ASP A 233 8.44 -13.15 -3.49
C ASP A 233 9.36 -14.25 -4.05
N LEU A 234 9.25 -14.56 -5.33
CA LEU A 234 10.06 -15.60 -5.99
C LEU A 234 11.50 -15.17 -6.20
N CYS A 235 11.75 -13.91 -6.58
CA CYS A 235 13.10 -13.39 -6.82
C CYS A 235 13.93 -13.28 -5.54
N LEU A 236 13.30 -12.90 -4.42
CA LEU A 236 13.98 -12.55 -3.17
C LEU A 236 13.65 -13.49 -2.01
N SER A 237 12.92 -14.60 -2.28
CA SER A 237 12.56 -15.63 -1.29
C SER A 237 11.77 -15.05 -0.11
N ASP A 238 10.58 -14.51 -0.40
CA ASP A 238 9.65 -13.91 0.58
C ASP A 238 10.28 -12.73 1.37
N PRO A 239 10.70 -11.66 0.69
CA PRO A 239 11.36 -10.54 1.36
C PRO A 239 10.39 -9.74 2.23
N PRO A 240 10.85 -9.21 3.38
CA PRO A 240 10.08 -8.21 4.10
C PRO A 240 9.95 -6.94 3.25
N TYR A 241 8.74 -6.38 3.19
CA TYR A 241 8.47 -5.14 2.43
C TYR A 241 7.43 -4.25 3.10
N ASN A 242 7.50 -2.96 2.78
CA ASN A 242 6.42 -2.01 3.01
C ASN A 242 5.74 -1.70 1.66
N LEU A 243 4.41 -1.73 1.64
CA LEU A 243 3.60 -1.26 0.53
C LEU A 243 2.79 -0.07 1.02
N MET A 244 2.77 1.01 0.23
CA MET A 244 1.98 2.21 0.52
C MET A 244 1.17 2.57 -0.72
N LEU A 245 -0.14 2.75 -0.54
CA LEU A 245 -1.00 3.36 -1.55
C LEU A 245 -1.07 4.85 -1.27
N LEU A 246 -0.50 5.63 -2.19
CA LEU A 246 -0.42 7.07 -2.11
C LEU A 246 -1.51 7.71 -2.98
N THR A 247 -2.43 8.38 -2.34
CA THR A 247 -3.55 9.11 -2.95
C THR A 247 -3.86 10.35 -2.12
N THR A 248 -4.60 11.30 -2.65
CA THR A 248 -4.96 12.50 -1.91
C THR A 248 -6.33 13.02 -2.32
N ASP A 249 -7.03 13.67 -1.39
CA ASP A 249 -8.30 14.36 -1.64
C ASP A 249 -8.14 15.89 -1.72
N PHE A 250 -6.93 16.42 -1.60
CA PHE A 250 -6.67 17.87 -1.53
C PHE A 250 -5.84 18.42 -2.71
N SER A 251 -5.58 17.62 -3.74
CA SER A 251 -4.95 18.06 -4.98
C SER A 251 -5.37 17.19 -6.17
N ASP A 252 -6.03 17.78 -7.15
CA ASP A 252 -6.38 17.10 -8.41
C ASP A 252 -5.18 16.91 -9.35
N GLN A 253 -4.04 17.53 -9.02
CA GLN A 253 -2.80 17.41 -9.77
C GLN A 253 -2.00 16.18 -9.41
N PHE A 254 -2.40 15.48 -8.34
CA PHE A 254 -1.74 14.24 -7.94
C PHE A 254 -1.96 13.14 -9.00
N HIS A 255 -1.11 12.15 -8.97
CA HIS A 255 -1.23 10.91 -9.73
C HIS A 255 -1.06 9.78 -8.72
N TRP A 256 -2.17 9.17 -8.30
CA TRP A 256 -2.12 8.14 -7.26
C TRP A 256 -1.28 6.94 -7.73
N HIS A 257 -0.60 6.29 -6.80
CA HIS A 257 0.26 5.15 -7.11
C HIS A 257 0.49 4.28 -5.87
N ILE A 258 1.02 3.08 -6.11
CA ILE A 258 1.49 2.19 -5.06
C ILE A 258 3.02 2.19 -5.10
N GLU A 259 3.65 2.39 -3.94
CA GLU A 259 5.09 2.16 -3.74
C GLU A 259 5.28 0.86 -2.95
N ILE A 260 6.14 -0.04 -3.44
CA ILE A 260 6.53 -1.28 -2.79
C ILE A 260 8.02 -1.20 -2.51
N ILE A 261 8.40 -1.27 -1.23
CA ILE A 261 9.76 -1.07 -0.77
C ILE A 261 10.22 -2.33 -0.01
N PRO A 262 10.98 -3.23 -0.65
CA PRO A 262 11.63 -4.33 0.04
C PRO A 262 12.61 -3.81 1.09
N ARG A 263 12.64 -4.43 2.27
CA ARG A 263 13.46 -4.03 3.40
C ARG A 263 14.74 -4.85 3.45
N LEU A 264 15.52 -4.79 2.36
CA LEU A 264 16.79 -5.52 2.19
C LEU A 264 18.00 -4.77 2.78
N SER A 265 17.84 -3.47 3.03
CA SER A 265 18.84 -2.61 3.66
C SER A 265 18.21 -1.77 4.76
N ILE A 266 19.03 -1.33 5.70
CA ILE A 266 18.64 -0.47 6.82
C ILE A 266 19.28 0.90 6.57
N ALA A 267 18.46 1.96 6.60
CA ALA A 267 18.96 3.33 6.55
C ALA A 267 19.87 3.58 7.77
N ALA A 268 21.07 4.07 7.52
CA ALA A 268 22.07 4.36 8.55
C ALA A 268 22.19 5.87 8.80
N GLY A 269 23.22 6.29 9.54
CA GLY A 269 23.36 7.68 9.97
C GLY A 269 23.43 8.69 8.82
N PHE A 270 24.03 8.32 7.69
CA PHE A 270 24.11 9.22 6.53
C PHE A 270 22.74 9.45 5.90
N GLU A 271 22.00 8.41 5.62
CA GLU A 271 20.65 8.50 5.03
C GLU A 271 19.68 9.25 5.96
N LEU A 272 19.75 8.96 7.27
CA LEU A 272 18.90 9.62 8.26
C LEU A 272 19.26 11.10 8.44
N GLY A 273 20.55 11.45 8.36
CA GLY A 273 21.03 12.82 8.56
C GLY A 273 20.87 13.73 7.34
N THR A 274 20.90 13.15 6.13
CA THR A 274 20.89 13.92 4.87
C THR A 274 19.64 13.73 4.02
N GLY A 275 18.91 12.63 4.19
CA GLY A 275 17.83 12.22 3.28
C GLY A 275 18.33 11.70 1.92
N ILE A 276 19.66 11.50 1.76
CA ILE A 276 20.25 10.91 0.55
C ILE A 276 20.42 9.41 0.79
N PHE A 277 19.87 8.59 -0.10
CA PHE A 277 19.89 7.14 0.01
C PHE A 277 20.95 6.52 -0.88
N PHE A 278 21.69 5.55 -0.35
CA PHE A 278 22.57 4.68 -1.14
C PHE A 278 21.80 3.45 -1.59
N ASN A 279 21.51 3.36 -2.88
CA ASN A 279 20.96 2.15 -3.48
C ASN A 279 22.09 1.35 -4.13
N VAL A 280 22.37 0.17 -3.60
CA VAL A 280 23.42 -0.74 -4.08
C VAL A 280 23.00 -1.58 -5.29
N SER A 281 21.73 -1.50 -5.69
CA SER A 281 21.17 -2.22 -6.83
C SER A 281 20.68 -1.23 -7.88
N ALA A 282 21.27 -1.26 -9.07
CA ALA A 282 20.76 -0.45 -10.18
C ALA A 282 19.32 -0.82 -10.51
N PRO A 283 18.40 0.16 -10.69
CA PRO A 283 17.00 -0.13 -10.95
C PRO A 283 16.77 -0.94 -12.23
N GLU A 284 17.61 -0.78 -13.24
CA GLU A 284 17.58 -1.55 -14.48
C GLU A 284 17.84 -3.04 -14.22
N GLN A 285 18.84 -3.35 -13.39
CA GLN A 285 19.17 -4.73 -13.00
C GLN A 285 18.05 -5.33 -12.13
N ALA A 286 17.55 -4.57 -11.15
CA ALA A 286 16.45 -5.02 -10.32
C ALA A 286 15.20 -5.36 -11.16
N ALA A 287 14.84 -4.50 -12.12
CA ALA A 287 13.74 -4.75 -13.04
C ALA A 287 14.00 -5.96 -13.94
N GLN A 288 15.21 -6.13 -14.42
CA GLN A 288 15.61 -7.31 -15.21
C GLN A 288 15.43 -8.59 -14.41
N PHE A 289 15.96 -8.67 -13.20
CA PHE A 289 15.80 -9.85 -12.33
C PHE A 289 14.33 -10.18 -12.07
N LEU A 290 13.51 -9.14 -11.80
CA LEU A 290 12.08 -9.34 -11.57
C LEU A 290 11.35 -9.83 -12.83
N ARG A 291 11.72 -9.38 -14.03
CA ARG A 291 11.15 -9.88 -15.30
C ARG A 291 11.50 -11.33 -15.60
N GLU A 292 12.73 -11.73 -15.31
CA GLU A 292 13.26 -13.07 -15.61
C GLU A 292 12.68 -14.17 -14.71
N VAL A 293 12.03 -13.78 -13.60
CA VAL A 293 11.35 -14.76 -12.75
C VAL A 293 10.15 -15.36 -13.50
N GLU A 294 10.17 -16.69 -13.67
CA GLU A 294 9.04 -17.42 -14.20
C GLU A 294 7.87 -17.42 -13.21
N VAL A 295 6.92 -16.54 -13.46
CA VAL A 295 5.62 -16.56 -12.79
C VAL A 295 4.82 -17.68 -13.42
N GLY A 296 5.05 -18.95 -12.97
CA GLY A 296 4.51 -20.15 -13.59
C GLY A 296 2.98 -20.10 -13.74
N ALA A 297 2.43 -21.03 -14.51
CA ALA A 297 1.01 -21.19 -14.86
C ALA A 297 0.01 -21.14 -13.68
N VAL A 298 0.48 -21.12 -12.44
CA VAL A 298 -0.31 -20.96 -11.21
C VAL A 298 -0.88 -19.55 -11.08
N ALA A 299 -0.20 -18.51 -11.59
CA ALA A 299 -0.69 -17.13 -11.50
C ALA A 299 -1.71 -16.78 -12.60
N LEU A 300 -1.68 -17.48 -13.74
CA LEU A 300 -2.50 -17.18 -14.93
C LEU A 300 -3.78 -18.01 -15.05
N ARG A 301 -3.91 -19.13 -14.33
CA ARG A 301 -5.09 -20.02 -14.47
C ARG A 301 -6.40 -19.46 -13.92
N HIS A 302 -6.40 -18.34 -13.20
CA HIS A 302 -7.59 -17.72 -12.63
C HIS A 302 -7.97 -16.38 -13.28
N ALA A 303 -7.35 -16.03 -14.41
CA ALA A 303 -7.67 -14.80 -15.14
C ALA A 303 -8.72 -14.99 -16.27
N ILE A 304 -9.17 -16.23 -16.48
CA ILE A 304 -10.11 -16.59 -17.57
C ILE A 304 -11.23 -17.48 -17.01
N LEU A 305 -12.04 -16.95 -16.10
CA LEU A 305 -13.41 -17.43 -15.83
C LEU A 305 -14.26 -16.28 -15.31
#